data_491d5469d6d2c41a676d0439d9a49113
#
_entry.id   491d5469d6d2c41a676d0439d9a49113
#
_cell.length_a   1.000
_cell.length_b   1.000
_cell.length_c   1.000
_cell.angle_alpha   90.00
_cell.angle_beta   90.00
_cell.angle_gamma   90.00
#
_symmetry.space_group_name_H-M   'P 1'
#
loop_
_entity.id
_entity.type
_entity.pdbx_description
1 polymer ?
#
loop_
_entity_poly.entity_id
_entity_poly.type
_entity_poly.pdbx_seq_one_letter_code
_entity_poly.pdbx_strand_id
1 'polypeptide(L)'
;MLTLPDLLLPPELAEINALMDAAEYDDGRASARGIAAGVKSNRQISRRWPKVARLDEILEAALRRCRPFREVLSPSAYTPALFARYFPGDAYGPHVDAVMGGNPPIRQDISMTVFLAPPETYQGGELCLHHQASPTQTIKLPAGHAFAYPTNCVHEVLPIQSGERRVAVVWIQSFFRDPDIREMVADLRRCVESAKSTPNTDPLPISKVLNNLERKFIGT
;
A
#
# COMPACT_ATOMS: atom_id res chain seq x y z
N MET A 1 8.01 -6.24 -4.91
CA MET A 1 6.92 -5.31 -5.29
C MET A 1 5.70 -6.10 -5.71
N LEU A 2 4.47 -5.61 -5.45
CA LEU A 2 3.24 -6.37 -5.69
C LEU A 2 2.13 -5.45 -6.20
N THR A 3 1.55 -5.78 -7.34
CA THR A 3 0.29 -5.18 -7.80
C THR A 3 -0.89 -6.00 -7.29
N LEU A 4 -1.88 -5.34 -6.72
CA LEU A 4 -3.14 -5.93 -6.26
C LEU A 4 -4.27 -5.40 -7.16
N PRO A 5 -4.63 -6.12 -8.24
CA PRO A 5 -5.74 -5.73 -9.08
C PRO A 5 -7.05 -5.89 -8.31
N ASP A 6 -8.02 -5.03 -8.61
CA ASP A 6 -9.39 -5.08 -8.07
C ASP A 6 -9.46 -5.23 -6.54
N LEU A 7 -8.53 -4.55 -5.81
CA LEU A 7 -8.54 -4.53 -4.35
C LEU A 7 -9.88 -4.00 -3.83
N LEU A 8 -10.34 -2.89 -4.43
CA LEU A 8 -11.66 -2.32 -4.16
C LEU A 8 -12.65 -2.75 -5.24
N LEU A 9 -13.79 -3.24 -4.82
CA LEU A 9 -14.92 -3.52 -5.70
C LEU A 9 -15.58 -2.21 -6.17
N PRO A 10 -16.27 -2.18 -7.32
CA PRO A 10 -16.89 -0.96 -7.82
C PRO A 10 -17.81 -0.23 -6.83
N PRO A 11 -18.66 -0.91 -6.02
CA PRO A 11 -19.48 -0.22 -5.01
C PRO A 11 -18.63 0.42 -3.89
N GLU A 12 -17.56 -0.25 -3.44
CA GLU A 12 -16.65 0.25 -2.42
C GLU A 12 -15.89 1.49 -2.91
N LEU A 13 -15.40 1.44 -4.15
CA LEU A 13 -14.73 2.57 -4.80
C LEU A 13 -15.68 3.77 -4.96
N ALA A 14 -16.92 3.54 -5.36
CA ALA A 14 -17.93 4.59 -5.50
C ALA A 14 -18.25 5.24 -4.14
N GLU A 15 -18.42 4.44 -3.08
CA GLU A 15 -18.67 4.95 -1.72
C GLU A 15 -17.49 5.76 -1.20
N ILE A 16 -16.25 5.26 -1.38
CA ILE A 16 -15.02 5.99 -0.99
C ILE A 16 -14.98 7.34 -1.71
N ASN A 17 -15.19 7.40 -3.02
CA ASN A 17 -15.14 8.66 -3.77
C ASN A 17 -16.24 9.64 -3.34
N ALA A 18 -17.46 9.19 -3.08
CA ALA A 18 -18.53 10.01 -2.55
C ALA A 18 -18.20 10.58 -1.15
N LEU A 19 -17.59 9.78 -0.29
CA LEU A 19 -17.10 10.22 1.02
C LEU A 19 -15.97 11.25 0.86
N MET A 20 -15.03 11.04 -0.07
CA MET A 20 -13.95 11.98 -0.36
C MET A 20 -14.45 13.33 -0.88
N ASP A 21 -15.54 13.35 -1.66
CA ASP A 21 -16.14 14.58 -2.16
C ASP A 21 -16.76 15.43 -1.02
N ALA A 22 -17.26 14.79 0.03
CA ALA A 22 -17.88 15.41 1.19
C ALA A 22 -16.91 15.66 2.35
N ALA A 23 -15.64 15.27 2.25
CA ALA A 23 -14.70 15.25 3.36
C ALA A 23 -14.09 16.63 3.63
N GLU A 24 -13.63 16.80 4.89
CA GLU A 24 -12.77 17.90 5.31
C GLU A 24 -11.30 17.51 5.10
N TYR A 25 -10.50 18.46 4.60
CA TYR A 25 -9.11 18.23 4.23
C TYR A 25 -8.16 19.12 5.02
N ASP A 26 -7.09 18.52 5.51
CA ASP A 26 -5.93 19.19 6.07
C ASP A 26 -4.81 19.33 5.01
N ASP A 27 -3.86 20.24 5.23
CA ASP A 27 -2.63 20.32 4.44
C ASP A 27 -1.80 19.03 4.62
N GLY A 28 -1.47 18.37 3.51
CA GLY A 28 -0.74 17.12 3.53
C GLY A 28 0.67 17.19 4.11
N ARG A 29 1.27 18.40 4.16
CA ARG A 29 2.58 18.61 4.79
C ARG A 29 2.58 18.23 6.27
N ALA A 30 1.44 18.33 6.95
CA ALA A 30 1.30 17.99 8.36
C ALA A 30 1.59 16.51 8.67
N SER A 31 1.45 15.62 7.70
CA SER A 31 1.74 14.18 7.86
C SER A 31 3.16 13.77 7.45
N ALA A 32 3.97 14.70 6.93
CA ALA A 32 5.36 14.46 6.53
C ALA A 32 6.32 15.11 7.54
N ARG A 33 7.56 14.62 7.59
CA ARG A 33 8.59 15.14 8.49
C ARG A 33 9.90 15.40 7.73
N GLY A 34 10.71 16.31 8.27
CA GLY A 34 12.04 16.61 7.71
C GLY A 34 11.98 17.04 6.25
N ILE A 35 12.86 16.49 5.42
CA ILE A 35 12.98 16.81 3.99
C ILE A 35 11.67 16.53 3.24
N ALA A 36 10.99 15.44 3.56
CA ALA A 36 9.74 15.03 2.92
C ALA A 36 8.62 16.09 3.07
N ALA A 37 8.57 16.83 4.19
CA ALA A 37 7.58 17.90 4.38
C ALA A 37 7.80 19.08 3.44
N GLY A 38 9.07 19.39 3.11
CA GLY A 38 9.44 20.51 2.24
C GLY A 38 9.10 20.30 0.76
N VAL A 39 8.93 19.05 0.34
CA VAL A 39 8.67 18.67 -1.06
C VAL A 39 7.26 18.13 -1.29
N LYS A 40 6.37 18.24 -0.31
CA LYS A 40 5.00 17.71 -0.37
C LYS A 40 3.99 18.82 -0.60
N SER A 41 3.17 18.67 -1.63
CA SER A 41 1.97 19.44 -1.87
C SER A 41 0.81 18.51 -2.19
N ASN A 42 -0.13 18.39 -1.28
CA ASN A 42 -1.41 17.69 -1.48
C ASN A 42 -2.38 18.04 -0.34
N ARG A 43 -3.59 17.55 -0.45
CA ARG A 43 -4.60 17.64 0.61
C ARG A 43 -4.95 16.24 1.11
N GLN A 44 -5.15 16.11 2.41
CA GLN A 44 -5.43 14.84 3.06
C GLN A 44 -6.68 14.92 3.89
N ILE A 45 -7.51 13.88 3.88
CA ILE A 45 -8.71 13.86 4.72
C ILE A 45 -8.30 13.99 6.18
N SER A 46 -8.91 14.94 6.87
CA SER A 46 -8.67 15.16 8.29
C SER A 46 -9.08 13.94 9.11
N ARG A 47 -8.18 13.47 9.97
CA ARG A 47 -8.51 12.39 10.91
C ARG A 47 -9.56 12.79 11.94
N ARG A 48 -9.90 14.09 12.04
CA ARG A 48 -10.99 14.62 12.89
C ARG A 48 -12.34 14.64 12.19
N TRP A 49 -12.37 14.42 10.86
CA TRP A 49 -13.62 14.35 10.13
C TRP A 49 -14.50 13.18 10.60
N PRO A 50 -15.78 13.40 10.97
CA PRO A 50 -16.59 12.38 11.65
C PRO A 50 -16.78 11.07 10.86
N LYS A 51 -16.72 11.14 9.52
CA LYS A 51 -16.93 9.96 8.66
C LYS A 51 -15.63 9.27 8.22
N VAL A 52 -14.46 9.70 8.73
CA VAL A 52 -13.18 9.07 8.35
C VAL A 52 -13.11 7.60 8.72
N ALA A 53 -13.76 7.20 9.82
CA ALA A 53 -13.84 5.79 10.24
C ALA A 53 -14.52 4.90 9.18
N ARG A 54 -15.52 5.43 8.46
CA ARG A 54 -16.19 4.67 7.40
C ARG A 54 -15.26 4.39 6.22
N LEU A 55 -14.39 5.31 5.86
CA LEU A 55 -13.35 5.08 4.85
C LEU A 55 -12.38 3.98 5.28
N ASP A 56 -11.94 4.01 6.54
CA ASP A 56 -11.05 2.97 7.08
C ASP A 56 -11.72 1.59 7.07
N GLU A 57 -13.00 1.49 7.48
CA GLU A 57 -13.77 0.24 7.47
C GLU A 57 -13.87 -0.38 6.08
N ILE A 58 -14.18 0.42 5.05
CA ILE A 58 -14.28 -0.07 3.66
C ILE A 58 -12.94 -0.63 3.20
N LEU A 59 -11.86 0.13 3.39
CA LEU A 59 -10.54 -0.32 2.97
C LEU A 59 -10.07 -1.54 3.76
N GLU A 60 -10.30 -1.58 5.07
CA GLU A 60 -9.94 -2.72 5.90
C GLU A 60 -10.67 -4.00 5.47
N ALA A 61 -11.96 -3.90 5.14
CA ALA A 61 -12.73 -5.02 4.61
C ALA A 61 -12.14 -5.55 3.29
N ALA A 62 -11.73 -4.63 2.40
CA ALA A 62 -11.05 -4.97 1.15
C ALA A 62 -9.69 -5.67 1.39
N LEU A 63 -8.87 -5.15 2.30
CA LEU A 63 -7.58 -5.75 2.67
C LEU A 63 -7.74 -7.15 3.27
N ARG A 64 -8.71 -7.33 4.18
CA ARG A 64 -9.00 -8.63 4.79
C ARG A 64 -9.45 -9.67 3.76
N ARG A 65 -10.19 -9.27 2.74
CA ARG A 65 -10.65 -10.13 1.64
C ARG A 65 -9.51 -10.49 0.68
N CYS A 66 -8.54 -9.60 0.49
CA CYS A 66 -7.48 -9.74 -0.51
C CYS A 66 -6.47 -10.82 -0.10
N ARG A 67 -6.54 -11.98 -0.76
CA ARG A 67 -5.64 -13.11 -0.48
C ARG A 67 -4.17 -12.77 -0.72
N PRO A 68 -3.77 -12.15 -1.86
CA PRO A 68 -2.38 -11.76 -2.09
C PRO A 68 -1.84 -10.78 -1.04
N PHE A 69 -2.66 -9.83 -0.55
CA PHE A 69 -2.28 -8.94 0.55
C PHE A 69 -1.86 -9.73 1.80
N ARG A 70 -2.67 -10.72 2.19
CA ARG A 70 -2.41 -11.52 3.39
C ARG A 70 -1.24 -12.48 3.23
N GLU A 71 -1.14 -13.16 2.09
CA GLU A 71 -0.19 -14.25 1.89
C GLU A 71 1.19 -13.78 1.44
N VAL A 72 1.26 -12.74 0.59
CA VAL A 72 2.52 -12.23 0.05
C VAL A 72 3.12 -11.17 0.96
N LEU A 73 2.32 -10.19 1.42
CA LEU A 73 2.84 -9.13 2.28
C LEU A 73 2.95 -9.55 3.74
N SER A 74 2.25 -10.61 4.16
CA SER A 74 2.27 -11.17 5.52
C SER A 74 2.13 -10.09 6.60
N PRO A 75 1.05 -9.27 6.60
CA PRO A 75 0.90 -8.14 7.50
C PRO A 75 0.72 -8.61 8.96
N SER A 76 1.52 -8.07 9.88
CA SER A 76 1.32 -8.18 11.33
C SER A 76 0.50 -7.00 11.87
N ALA A 77 0.66 -5.83 11.26
CA ALA A 77 -0.10 -4.62 11.53
C ALA A 77 -0.06 -3.70 10.30
N TYR A 78 -0.99 -2.76 10.22
CA TYR A 78 -0.96 -1.68 9.22
C TYR A 78 -1.63 -0.42 9.79
N THR A 79 -1.25 0.74 9.26
CA THR A 79 -1.82 2.01 9.69
C THR A 79 -3.24 2.19 9.16
N PRO A 80 -4.09 2.98 9.81
CA PRO A 80 -5.24 3.57 9.15
C PRO A 80 -4.79 4.26 7.86
N ALA A 81 -5.65 4.23 6.84
CA ALA A 81 -5.30 4.78 5.54
C ALA A 81 -5.23 6.32 5.55
N LEU A 82 -4.29 6.85 4.79
CA LEU A 82 -4.17 8.26 4.52
C LEU A 82 -4.79 8.53 3.15
N PHE A 83 -6.01 9.07 3.13
CA PHE A 83 -6.71 9.44 1.90
C PHE A 83 -6.27 10.82 1.44
N ALA A 84 -5.76 10.92 0.21
CA ALA A 84 -5.17 12.12 -0.33
C ALA A 84 -5.71 12.46 -1.72
N ARG A 85 -5.77 13.76 -2.01
CA ARG A 85 -6.09 14.32 -3.32
C ARG A 85 -5.01 15.32 -3.74
N TYR A 86 -4.73 15.30 -5.03
CA TYR A 86 -3.76 16.16 -5.69
C TYR A 86 -4.44 16.87 -6.84
N PHE A 87 -4.21 18.19 -6.96
CA PHE A 87 -4.72 19.05 -8.02
C PHE A 87 -3.57 19.54 -8.92
N PRO A 88 -3.85 20.20 -10.05
CA PRO A 88 -2.82 20.78 -10.89
C PRO A 88 -1.83 21.64 -10.09
N GLY A 89 -0.53 21.33 -10.25
CA GLY A 89 0.56 21.94 -9.49
C GLY A 89 0.96 21.18 -8.21
N ASP A 90 0.11 20.31 -7.68
CA ASP A 90 0.46 19.46 -6.54
C ASP A 90 1.42 18.34 -6.96
N ALA A 91 2.33 17.99 -6.05
CA ALA A 91 3.34 16.95 -6.22
C ALA A 91 3.79 16.42 -4.86
N TYR A 92 4.55 15.34 -4.86
CA TYR A 92 5.32 14.92 -3.70
C TYR A 92 6.70 14.52 -4.18
N GLY A 93 7.67 15.42 -4.02
CA GLY A 93 9.03 15.22 -4.53
C GLY A 93 9.77 14.02 -3.93
N PRO A 94 10.98 13.73 -4.42
CA PRO A 94 11.73 12.55 -4.01
C PRO A 94 11.94 12.48 -2.49
N HIS A 95 11.57 11.35 -1.89
CA HIS A 95 11.70 11.10 -0.46
C HIS A 95 11.73 9.58 -0.16
N VAL A 96 12.01 9.26 1.09
CA VAL A 96 11.89 7.92 1.68
C VAL A 96 10.90 8.03 2.83
N ASP A 97 10.03 7.06 2.97
CA ASP A 97 9.06 7.01 4.06
C ASP A 97 9.73 6.85 5.44
N ALA A 98 9.01 7.21 6.48
CA ALA A 98 9.48 7.08 7.86
C ALA A 98 9.63 5.60 8.25
N VAL A 99 10.58 5.32 9.14
CA VAL A 99 10.81 3.95 9.66
C VAL A 99 9.64 3.48 10.54
N MET A 100 9.04 4.42 11.29
CA MET A 100 7.94 4.17 12.23
C MET A 100 6.82 5.17 11.99
N GLY A 101 5.59 4.71 12.09
CA GLY A 101 4.40 5.57 11.96
C GLY A 101 3.15 4.93 12.53
N GLY A 102 2.05 5.69 12.53
CA GLY A 102 0.78 5.26 13.12
C GLY A 102 0.64 5.59 14.61
N ASN A 103 -0.53 5.27 15.17
CA ASN A 103 -0.82 5.37 16.60
C ASN A 103 -1.73 4.20 17.01
N PRO A 104 -1.20 3.19 17.75
CA PRO A 104 0.19 3.07 18.22
C PRO A 104 1.20 2.98 17.05
N PRO A 105 2.48 3.36 17.28
CA PRO A 105 3.48 3.32 16.22
C PRO A 105 3.84 1.90 15.83
N ILE A 106 3.89 1.64 14.52
CA ILE A 106 4.31 0.40 13.91
C ILE A 106 5.54 0.62 13.02
N ARG A 107 6.33 -0.42 12.80
CA ARG A 107 7.41 -0.40 11.80
C ARG A 107 6.80 -0.34 10.39
N GLN A 108 7.32 0.51 9.55
CA GLN A 108 6.86 0.67 8.17
C GLN A 108 7.81 -0.09 7.23
N ASP A 109 7.47 -1.33 6.91
CA ASP A 109 8.27 -2.18 6.02
C ASP A 109 7.87 -2.02 4.56
N ILE A 110 6.56 -1.82 4.33
CA ILE A 110 5.95 -1.76 3.00
C ILE A 110 5.01 -0.55 2.95
N SER A 111 5.14 0.23 1.89
CA SER A 111 4.19 1.27 1.50
C SER A 111 3.25 0.71 0.45
N MET A 112 1.97 1.01 0.57
CA MET A 112 0.97 0.61 -0.41
C MET A 112 0.12 1.81 -0.81
N THR A 113 0.06 2.08 -2.12
CA THR A 113 -0.81 3.10 -2.71
C THR A 113 -2.01 2.42 -3.37
N VAL A 114 -3.21 2.77 -2.95
CA VAL A 114 -4.48 2.39 -3.59
C VAL A 114 -4.92 3.54 -4.48
N PHE A 115 -5.12 3.28 -5.77
CA PHE A 115 -5.55 4.27 -6.75
C PHE A 115 -7.08 4.38 -6.72
N LEU A 116 -7.60 5.60 -6.57
CA LEU A 116 -9.03 5.86 -6.39
C LEU A 116 -9.65 6.64 -7.54
N ALA A 117 -8.83 7.23 -8.42
CA ALA A 117 -9.25 7.92 -9.63
C ALA A 117 -8.79 7.14 -10.87
N PRO A 118 -9.63 7.05 -11.93
CA PRO A 118 -9.22 6.44 -13.19
C PRO A 118 -8.03 7.19 -13.80
N PRO A 119 -7.01 6.48 -14.33
CA PRO A 119 -5.77 7.09 -14.81
C PRO A 119 -5.95 8.07 -15.98
N GLU A 120 -7.03 7.94 -16.75
CA GLU A 120 -7.38 8.83 -17.86
C GLU A 120 -8.03 10.15 -17.42
N THR A 121 -8.43 10.28 -16.14
CA THR A 121 -9.08 11.49 -15.61
C THR A 121 -8.11 12.57 -15.15
N TYR A 122 -6.81 12.28 -15.14
CA TYR A 122 -5.78 13.23 -14.76
C TYR A 122 -4.49 13.00 -15.55
N GLN A 123 -3.68 14.04 -15.72
CA GLN A 123 -2.36 13.99 -16.35
C GLN A 123 -1.26 14.28 -15.32
N GLY A 124 -0.12 13.61 -15.45
CA GLY A 124 0.91 13.61 -14.42
C GLY A 124 0.52 12.72 -13.24
N GLY A 125 1.14 12.95 -12.09
CA GLY A 125 0.82 12.25 -10.85
C GLY A 125 1.20 10.78 -10.80
N GLU A 126 2.09 10.34 -11.68
CA GLU A 126 2.67 9.01 -11.63
C GLU A 126 3.45 8.83 -10.32
N LEU A 127 3.32 7.65 -9.70
CA LEU A 127 4.20 7.21 -8.62
C LEU A 127 5.49 6.67 -9.26
N CYS A 128 6.61 7.31 -8.99
CA CYS A 128 7.93 6.91 -9.49
C CYS A 128 8.76 6.30 -8.37
N LEU A 129 9.33 5.11 -8.60
CA LEU A 129 10.29 4.45 -7.70
C LEU A 129 11.68 4.52 -8.33
N HIS A 130 12.64 5.06 -7.57
CA HIS A 130 14.02 5.23 -8.03
C HIS A 130 14.90 4.10 -7.49
N HIS A 131 15.52 3.36 -8.38
CA HIS A 131 16.45 2.28 -8.06
C HIS A 131 17.87 2.69 -8.42
N GLN A 132 18.86 2.35 -7.57
CA GLN A 132 20.27 2.70 -7.84
C GLN A 132 20.84 2.03 -9.09
N ALA A 133 20.41 0.79 -9.37
CA ALA A 133 20.98 -0.04 -10.43
C ALA A 133 19.97 -0.40 -11.55
N SER A 134 18.78 0.17 -11.55
CA SER A 134 17.72 -0.13 -12.52
C SER A 134 17.02 1.16 -12.95
N PRO A 135 16.37 1.18 -14.12
CA PRO A 135 15.54 2.31 -14.53
C PRO A 135 14.47 2.65 -13.51
N THR A 136 14.12 3.93 -13.41
CA THR A 136 12.97 4.39 -12.62
C THR A 136 11.71 3.67 -13.06
N GLN A 137 11.01 3.08 -12.11
CA GLN A 137 9.72 2.44 -12.35
C GLN A 137 8.60 3.47 -12.16
N THR A 138 7.78 3.64 -13.18
CA THR A 138 6.63 4.56 -13.18
C THR A 138 5.33 3.78 -13.07
N ILE A 139 4.50 4.12 -12.09
CA ILE A 139 3.27 3.41 -11.76
C ILE A 139 2.08 4.36 -11.81
N LYS A 140 1.07 3.99 -12.60
CA LYS A 140 -0.24 4.65 -12.67
C LYS A 140 -1.27 3.57 -13.00
N LEU A 141 -2.02 3.11 -11.99
CA LEU A 141 -2.91 1.97 -12.11
C LEU A 141 -4.39 2.41 -12.24
N PRO A 142 -5.25 1.51 -12.76
CA PRO A 142 -6.69 1.72 -12.73
C PRO A 142 -7.23 1.97 -11.32
N ALA A 143 -8.35 2.69 -11.23
CA ALA A 143 -9.03 2.90 -9.96
C ALA A 143 -9.48 1.56 -9.33
N GLY A 144 -9.36 1.44 -8.02
CA GLY A 144 -9.60 0.20 -7.27
C GLY A 144 -8.38 -0.72 -7.15
N HIS A 145 -7.33 -0.50 -7.93
CA HIS A 145 -6.08 -1.27 -7.85
C HIS A 145 -5.13 -0.70 -6.81
N ALA A 146 -4.21 -1.53 -6.31
CA ALA A 146 -3.16 -1.07 -5.40
C ALA A 146 -1.78 -1.55 -5.84
N PHE A 147 -0.76 -0.80 -5.42
CA PHE A 147 0.64 -1.13 -5.62
C PHE A 147 1.40 -1.05 -4.31
N ALA A 148 2.05 -2.15 -3.92
CA ALA A 148 2.84 -2.27 -2.71
C ALA A 148 4.34 -2.37 -3.05
N TYR A 149 5.16 -1.61 -2.32
CA TYR A 149 6.60 -1.50 -2.52
C TYR A 149 7.34 -1.31 -1.18
N PRO A 150 8.63 -1.67 -1.09
CA PRO A 150 9.41 -1.46 0.13
C PRO A 150 9.55 0.03 0.48
N THR A 151 9.36 0.38 1.75
CA THR A 151 9.46 1.77 2.25
C THR A 151 10.83 2.39 2.13
N ASN A 152 11.89 1.58 2.01
CA ASN A 152 13.28 2.04 1.85
C ASN A 152 13.64 2.52 0.43
N CYS A 153 12.70 2.40 -0.52
CA CYS A 153 12.89 2.95 -1.87
C CYS A 153 12.71 4.48 -1.85
N VAL A 154 13.62 5.20 -2.53
CA VAL A 154 13.37 6.60 -2.88
C VAL A 154 12.22 6.63 -3.88
N HIS A 155 11.19 7.42 -3.61
CA HIS A 155 10.04 7.53 -4.47
C HIS A 155 9.46 8.95 -4.48
N GLU A 156 8.67 9.23 -5.49
CA GLU A 156 8.01 10.53 -5.66
C GLU A 156 6.65 10.38 -6.36
N VAL A 157 5.82 11.41 -6.26
CA VAL A 157 4.64 11.61 -7.09
C VAL A 157 4.89 12.81 -7.99
N LEU A 158 4.92 12.57 -9.30
CA LEU A 158 5.15 13.62 -10.29
C LEU A 158 4.06 14.71 -10.22
N PRO A 159 4.37 15.94 -10.65
CA PRO A 159 3.39 17.03 -10.64
C PRO A 159 2.12 16.67 -11.44
N ILE A 160 0.96 17.02 -10.88
CA ILE A 160 -0.30 16.95 -11.60
C ILE A 160 -0.33 18.09 -12.61
N GLN A 161 -0.61 17.76 -13.87
CA GLN A 161 -0.74 18.73 -14.96
C GLN A 161 -2.20 19.15 -15.18
N SER A 162 -3.13 18.18 -15.10
CA SER A 162 -4.57 18.42 -15.19
C SER A 162 -5.37 17.35 -14.45
N GLY A 163 -6.63 17.64 -14.14
CA GLY A 163 -7.52 16.72 -13.43
C GLY A 163 -7.24 16.61 -11.94
N GLU A 164 -7.68 15.51 -11.33
CA GLU A 164 -7.54 15.27 -9.89
C GLU A 164 -7.08 13.81 -9.66
N ARG A 165 -5.94 13.65 -9.00
CA ARG A 165 -5.46 12.34 -8.55
C ARG A 165 -5.95 12.08 -7.13
N ARG A 166 -6.64 10.94 -6.93
CA ARG A 166 -7.10 10.47 -5.62
C ARG A 166 -6.43 9.15 -5.26
N VAL A 167 -5.95 9.02 -4.05
CA VAL A 167 -5.32 7.80 -3.55
C VAL A 167 -5.59 7.59 -2.06
N ALA A 168 -5.43 6.34 -1.62
CA ALA A 168 -5.24 6.00 -0.22
C ALA A 168 -3.85 5.38 -0.04
N VAL A 169 -3.12 5.77 1.01
CA VAL A 169 -1.80 5.23 1.34
C VAL A 169 -1.89 4.50 2.67
N VAL A 170 -1.33 3.28 2.72
CA VAL A 170 -1.26 2.44 3.91
C VAL A 170 0.18 1.99 4.10
N TRP A 171 0.69 2.09 5.33
CA TRP A 171 1.97 1.51 5.70
C TRP A 171 1.75 0.22 6.46
N ILE A 172 2.53 -0.79 6.12
CA ILE A 172 2.36 -2.15 6.59
C ILE A 172 3.63 -2.59 7.32
N GLN A 173 3.45 -3.10 8.54
CA GLN A 173 4.43 -3.90 9.23
C GLN A 173 4.21 -5.35 8.85
N SER A 174 5.21 -5.98 8.25
CA SER A 174 5.16 -7.41 7.96
C SER A 174 5.61 -8.25 9.17
N PHE A 175 5.11 -9.49 9.27
CA PHE A 175 5.70 -10.48 10.18
C PHE A 175 7.17 -10.74 9.87
N PHE A 176 7.57 -10.57 8.60
CA PHE A 176 8.95 -10.78 8.14
C PHE A 176 9.53 -9.44 7.71
N ARG A 177 10.55 -8.97 8.43
CA ARG A 177 11.27 -7.73 8.10
C ARG A 177 12.00 -7.85 6.77
N ASP A 178 12.70 -8.98 6.61
CA ASP A 178 13.49 -9.28 5.44
C ASP A 178 12.58 -9.57 4.22
N PRO A 179 12.73 -8.83 3.11
CA PRO A 179 11.92 -9.05 1.91
C PRO A 179 12.17 -10.39 1.25
N ASP A 180 13.40 -10.94 1.32
CA ASP A 180 13.75 -12.22 0.71
C ASP A 180 13.09 -13.37 1.49
N ILE A 181 13.10 -13.30 2.82
CA ILE A 181 12.38 -14.24 3.68
C ILE A 181 10.87 -14.18 3.42
N ARG A 182 10.32 -12.98 3.24
CA ARG A 182 8.89 -12.80 2.91
C ARG A 182 8.53 -13.47 1.59
N GLU A 183 9.38 -13.31 0.57
CA GLU A 183 9.19 -13.95 -0.74
C GLU A 183 9.27 -15.46 -0.62
N MET A 184 10.30 -16.01 0.04
CA MET A 184 10.43 -17.46 0.28
C MET A 184 9.22 -18.04 1.01
N VAL A 185 8.71 -17.37 2.02
CA VAL A 185 7.50 -17.79 2.74
C VAL A 185 6.28 -17.81 1.82
N ALA A 186 6.11 -16.77 1.00
CA ALA A 186 5.00 -16.70 0.04
C ALA A 186 5.08 -17.83 -1.00
N ASP A 187 6.28 -18.14 -1.49
CA ASP A 187 6.51 -19.23 -2.43
C ASP A 187 6.20 -20.60 -1.81
N LEU A 188 6.70 -20.86 -0.60
CA LEU A 188 6.43 -22.10 0.11
C LEU A 188 4.93 -22.28 0.42
N ARG A 189 4.22 -21.20 0.76
CA ARG A 189 2.75 -21.23 0.93
C ARG A 189 2.06 -21.67 -0.37
N ARG A 190 2.49 -21.14 -1.52
CA ARG A 190 1.96 -21.58 -2.84
C ARG A 190 2.28 -23.04 -3.12
N CYS A 191 3.50 -23.49 -2.81
CA CYS A 191 3.88 -24.89 -2.95
C CYS A 191 3.03 -25.83 -2.09
N VAL A 192 2.75 -25.45 -0.83
CA VAL A 192 1.88 -26.23 0.07
C VAL A 192 0.47 -26.32 -0.50
N GLU A 193 -0.11 -25.22 -0.98
CA GLU A 193 -1.46 -25.24 -1.58
C GLU A 193 -1.50 -26.07 -2.87
N SER A 194 -0.49 -25.98 -3.70
CA SER A 194 -0.35 -26.82 -4.90
C SER A 194 -0.26 -28.30 -4.53
N ALA A 195 0.56 -28.67 -3.54
CA ALA A 195 0.70 -30.05 -3.09
C ALA A 195 -0.61 -30.62 -2.53
N LYS A 196 -1.39 -29.83 -1.77
CA LYS A 196 -2.72 -30.23 -1.28
C LYS A 196 -3.71 -30.53 -2.40
N SER A 197 -3.57 -29.83 -3.52
CA SER A 197 -4.48 -29.95 -4.68
C SER A 197 -4.01 -31.01 -5.70
N THR A 198 -2.81 -31.58 -5.52
CA THR A 198 -2.22 -32.56 -6.43
C THR A 198 -2.46 -33.98 -5.91
N PRO A 199 -3.13 -34.87 -6.67
CA PRO A 199 -3.33 -36.25 -6.26
C PRO A 199 -2.01 -36.96 -5.95
N ASN A 200 -2.00 -37.83 -4.94
CA ASN A 200 -0.84 -38.64 -4.51
C ASN A 200 0.40 -37.84 -4.08
N THR A 201 0.23 -36.57 -3.74
CA THR A 201 1.30 -35.71 -3.21
C THR A 201 1.10 -35.50 -1.71
N ASP A 202 2.15 -35.81 -0.91
CA ASP A 202 2.13 -35.51 0.52
C ASP A 202 2.59 -34.06 0.78
N PRO A 203 1.72 -33.15 1.26
CA PRO A 203 2.09 -31.77 1.56
C PRO A 203 2.88 -31.63 2.87
N LEU A 204 2.96 -32.65 3.71
CA LEU A 204 3.52 -32.57 5.06
C LEU A 204 5.00 -32.13 5.10
N PRO A 205 5.90 -32.65 4.25
CA PRO A 205 7.30 -32.22 4.24
C PRO A 205 7.46 -30.73 3.95
N ILE A 206 6.74 -30.21 2.95
CA ILE A 206 6.78 -28.78 2.58
C ILE A 206 6.16 -27.93 3.69
N SER A 207 5.02 -28.36 4.25
CA SER A 207 4.37 -27.67 5.37
C SER A 207 5.29 -27.59 6.60
N LYS A 208 6.04 -28.65 6.89
CA LYS A 208 7.04 -28.65 7.98
C LYS A 208 8.14 -27.61 7.74
N VAL A 209 8.66 -27.52 6.51
CA VAL A 209 9.70 -26.52 6.15
C VAL A 209 9.15 -25.12 6.31
N LEU A 210 7.96 -24.84 5.75
CA LEU A 210 7.28 -23.56 5.88
C LEU A 210 7.09 -23.15 7.35
N ASN A 211 6.49 -24.02 8.17
CA ASN A 211 6.22 -23.73 9.58
C ASN A 211 7.51 -23.47 10.37
N ASN A 212 8.60 -24.15 10.07
CA ASN A 212 9.88 -23.95 10.73
C ASN A 212 10.56 -22.67 10.28
N LEU A 213 10.43 -22.30 9.00
CA LEU A 213 10.91 -21.01 8.49
C LEU A 213 10.15 -19.84 9.15
N GLU A 214 8.83 -19.93 9.21
CA GLU A 214 7.99 -18.95 9.88
C GLU A 214 8.37 -18.78 11.36
N ARG A 215 8.49 -19.89 12.12
CA ARG A 215 8.92 -19.83 13.54
C ARG A 215 10.27 -19.17 13.73
N LYS A 216 11.19 -19.37 12.79
CA LYS A 216 12.55 -18.83 12.88
C LYS A 216 12.58 -17.32 12.62
N PHE A 217 11.74 -16.81 11.73
CA PHE A 217 11.84 -15.44 11.19
C PHE A 217 10.67 -14.53 11.54
N ILE A 218 9.60 -15.01 12.16
CA ILE A 218 8.53 -14.14 12.67
C ILE A 218 9.09 -13.19 13.74
N GLY A 219 8.92 -11.88 13.51
CA GLY A 219 9.34 -10.83 14.45
C GLY A 219 10.81 -10.40 14.34
N THR A 220 11.58 -10.98 13.41
CA THR A 220 12.98 -10.58 13.16
C THR A 220 13.10 -9.55 12.05
#